data_d6cb1e1ee5445247cc9a5a6888e591cb
#
_entry.id   d6cb1e1ee5445247cc9a5a6888e591cb
#
_cell.length_a   1.000
_cell.length_b   1.000
_cell.length_c   1.000
_cell.angle_alpha   90.00
_cell.angle_beta   90.00
_cell.angle_gamma   90.00
#
_symmetry.space_group_name_H-M   'P 1'
#
loop_
_entity.id
_entity.type
_entity.pdbx_description
1 polymer ?
#
loop_
_entity_poly.entity_id
_entity_poly.type
_entity_poly.pdbx_seq_one_letter_code
_entity_poly.pdbx_strand_id
1 'polypeptide(L)'
;MSAKPGSNRRAGDRAAGRPDERFARAPTPFAKPEAEDKETLVSVVATANLTRNEGKIRFVNPLAGGRPSGIEPKSPVLLQVKSETGQALQKYPVLVNIYTDLAPEADREGLVDAVIPVSPAARTIELVTGGKVADAARVGGAPPAVRGVQRVVLDGKERGILLALDRLDQGHTFSVQFSTDQGRTWHTAAVGLREPRFEIDWRQFPEGQELQVRVITTNGLSSSVVMSEPFRV
;
A
#
# COMPACT_ATOMS: atom_id res chain seq x y z
N MET A 1 -2.94 78.58 52.24
CA MET A 1 -4.24 77.98 52.51
C MET A 1 -4.43 76.75 51.57
N SER A 2 -4.49 75.66 52.22
CA SER A 2 -5.35 74.46 51.96
C SER A 2 -5.13 73.75 50.68
N ALA A 3 -4.63 72.65 50.79
CA ALA A 3 -5.01 71.27 51.12
C ALA A 3 -5.16 70.38 49.87
N LYS A 4 -4.32 69.42 49.77
CA LYS A 4 -4.44 67.95 49.55
C LYS A 4 -5.77 67.37 48.92
N PRO A 5 -5.78 66.10 48.44
CA PRO A 5 -4.79 65.05 48.25
C PRO A 5 -4.94 64.31 46.92
N GLY A 6 -4.03 63.58 46.41
CA GLY A 6 -3.71 62.19 46.61
C GLY A 6 -4.62 61.22 45.91
N SER A 7 -4.12 60.55 44.86
CA SER A 7 -4.67 59.23 44.46
C SER A 7 -3.60 58.41 43.74
N ASN A 8 -3.12 57.43 44.44
CA ASN A 8 -2.37 56.28 43.95
C ASN A 8 -3.21 55.49 42.91
N ARG A 9 -2.69 55.28 41.70
CA ARG A 9 -3.17 54.22 40.84
C ARG A 9 -2.01 53.26 40.57
N ARG A 10 -2.14 52.11 41.17
CA ARG A 10 -1.33 50.91 40.97
C ARG A 10 -1.27 50.56 39.49
N ALA A 11 -0.07 50.36 39.00
CA ALA A 11 0.23 49.71 37.76
C ALA A 11 -0.28 48.25 37.85
N GLY A 12 -1.24 47.90 36.98
CA GLY A 12 -1.69 46.53 36.82
C GLY A 12 -0.66 45.73 36.04
N ASP A 13 -0.14 44.72 36.68
CA ASP A 13 0.62 43.64 36.08
C ASP A 13 -0.20 43.03 34.96
N ARG A 14 0.25 43.22 33.70
CA ARG A 14 -0.22 42.45 32.58
C ARG A 14 0.53 41.10 32.59
N ALA A 15 -0.12 40.10 33.13
CA ALA A 15 0.31 38.73 32.99
C ALA A 15 0.47 38.38 31.48
N ALA A 16 1.70 38.09 31.11
CA ALA A 16 2.03 37.54 29.81
C ALA A 16 1.29 36.20 29.65
N GLY A 17 0.34 36.15 28.72
CA GLY A 17 -0.36 34.95 28.37
C GLY A 17 0.63 33.91 27.85
N ARG A 18 0.67 32.76 28.52
CA ARG A 18 1.38 31.58 28.04
C ARG A 18 0.75 31.16 26.71
N PRO A 19 1.55 30.81 25.70
CA PRO A 19 1.01 30.22 24.46
C PRO A 19 0.31 28.90 24.79
N ASP A 20 -0.88 28.74 24.20
CA ASP A 20 -1.77 27.62 24.39
C ASP A 20 -1.12 26.35 23.80
N GLU A 21 -0.58 25.48 24.66
CA GLU A 21 0.07 24.20 24.28
C GLU A 21 -0.91 23.13 23.82
N ARG A 22 -2.08 23.49 23.27
CA ARG A 22 -3.13 22.51 22.92
C ARG A 22 -3.08 21.94 21.50
N PHE A 23 -2.08 22.27 20.69
CA PHE A 23 -2.02 21.79 19.31
C PHE A 23 -0.71 21.07 18.94
N ALA A 24 -0.26 20.18 19.78
CA ALA A 24 0.76 19.22 19.39
C ALA A 24 0.40 17.82 19.92
N ARG A 25 -0.75 17.28 19.53
CA ARG A 25 -0.88 15.83 19.53
C ARG A 25 -0.22 15.31 18.27
N ALA A 26 1.03 14.87 18.43
CA ALA A 26 1.63 13.96 17.45
C ALA A 26 0.63 12.86 17.13
N PRO A 27 0.46 12.47 15.85
CA PRO A 27 -0.37 11.33 15.52
C PRO A 27 0.13 10.13 16.32
N THR A 28 -0.75 9.55 17.10
CA THR A 28 -0.45 8.34 17.86
C THR A 28 0.05 7.31 16.86
N PRO A 29 1.28 6.83 16.93
CA PRO A 29 1.70 5.75 16.06
C PRO A 29 0.72 4.61 16.31
N PHE A 30 0.12 4.09 15.24
CA PHE A 30 -0.68 2.88 15.31
C PHE A 30 0.14 1.88 16.12
N ALA A 31 -0.43 1.41 17.22
CA ALA A 31 0.22 0.49 18.12
C ALA A 31 0.88 -0.61 17.28
N LYS A 32 2.20 -0.74 17.43
CA LYS A 32 2.94 -1.84 16.85
C LYS A 32 2.24 -3.11 17.31
N PRO A 33 1.66 -3.93 16.41
CA PRO A 33 1.07 -5.18 16.85
C PRO A 33 2.21 -5.97 17.50
N GLU A 34 1.99 -6.39 18.75
CA GLU A 34 2.83 -7.39 19.38
C GLU A 34 2.93 -8.55 18.39
N ALA A 35 4.15 -8.97 18.11
CA ALA A 35 4.45 -10.05 17.19
C ALA A 35 4.01 -11.38 17.83
N GLU A 36 2.72 -11.61 17.86
CA GLU A 36 2.18 -12.95 17.92
C GLU A 36 2.40 -13.61 16.56
N ASP A 37 2.69 -14.91 16.53
CA ASP A 37 2.89 -15.77 15.35
C ASP A 37 1.63 -15.87 14.46
N LYS A 38 0.92 -14.79 14.29
CA LYS A 38 -0.37 -14.72 13.63
C LYS A 38 -0.19 -14.60 12.13
N GLU A 39 -0.70 -15.60 11.43
CA GLU A 39 -0.71 -15.58 9.96
C GLU A 39 -1.41 -14.33 9.43
N THR A 40 -0.83 -13.74 8.39
CA THR A 40 -1.42 -12.63 7.66
C THR A 40 -2.22 -13.15 6.49
N LEU A 41 -3.47 -12.73 6.33
CA LEU A 41 -4.21 -13.00 5.10
C LEU A 41 -3.64 -12.16 3.97
N VAL A 42 -3.35 -12.82 2.84
CA VAL A 42 -2.74 -12.20 1.68
C VAL A 42 -3.56 -12.51 0.45
N SER A 43 -3.94 -11.48 -0.29
CA SER A 43 -4.53 -11.63 -1.64
C SER A 43 -3.40 -11.79 -2.64
N VAL A 44 -3.46 -12.85 -3.44
CA VAL A 44 -2.53 -13.13 -4.53
C VAL A 44 -3.31 -13.17 -5.83
N VAL A 45 -2.97 -12.29 -6.75
CA VAL A 45 -3.50 -12.27 -8.11
C VAL A 45 -2.39 -12.67 -9.08
N ALA A 46 -2.65 -13.68 -9.91
CA ALA A 46 -1.71 -14.17 -10.88
C ALA A 46 -2.42 -14.60 -12.18
N THR A 47 -1.67 -14.68 -13.27
CA THR A 47 -2.11 -15.36 -14.48
C THR A 47 -1.40 -16.69 -14.57
N ALA A 48 -2.09 -17.73 -15.08
CA ALA A 48 -1.52 -19.05 -15.27
C ALA A 48 -1.95 -19.62 -16.65
N ASN A 49 -0.99 -20.10 -17.41
CA ASN A 49 -1.22 -20.83 -18.66
C ASN A 49 -0.98 -22.31 -18.40
N LEU A 50 -2.07 -23.08 -18.39
CA LEU A 50 -2.04 -24.51 -18.06
C LEU A 50 -1.47 -25.36 -19.19
N THR A 51 -1.50 -24.88 -20.42
CA THR A 51 -0.97 -25.57 -21.59
C THR A 51 0.57 -25.49 -21.63
N ARG A 52 1.10 -24.32 -21.36
CA ARG A 52 2.56 -24.05 -21.39
C ARG A 52 3.25 -24.25 -20.05
N ASN A 53 2.48 -24.41 -18.98
CA ASN A 53 2.99 -24.42 -17.60
C ASN A 53 3.75 -23.12 -17.26
N GLU A 54 3.23 -21.99 -17.70
CA GLU A 54 3.73 -20.65 -17.45
C GLU A 54 2.77 -19.88 -16.54
N GLY A 55 3.25 -18.79 -15.98
CA GLY A 55 2.41 -17.91 -15.18
C GLY A 55 3.16 -16.72 -14.64
N LYS A 56 2.41 -15.75 -14.12
CA LYS A 56 2.97 -14.53 -13.54
C LYS A 56 2.15 -14.03 -12.37
N ILE A 57 2.81 -13.81 -11.25
CA ILE A 57 2.23 -13.13 -10.09
C ILE A 57 2.16 -11.63 -10.40
N ARG A 58 0.96 -11.08 -10.34
CA ARG A 58 0.66 -9.67 -10.61
C ARG A 58 0.70 -8.84 -9.36
N PHE A 59 0.02 -9.31 -8.30
CA PHE A 59 -0.10 -8.61 -7.03
C PHE A 59 -0.01 -9.58 -5.87
N VAL A 60 0.60 -9.10 -4.79
CA VAL A 60 0.59 -9.73 -3.48
C VAL A 60 0.34 -8.63 -2.46
N ASN A 61 -0.85 -8.64 -1.85
CA ASN A 61 -1.27 -7.58 -0.93
C ASN A 61 -1.77 -8.16 0.39
N PRO A 62 -1.34 -7.62 1.53
CA PRO A 62 -1.90 -8.00 2.83
C PRO A 62 -3.33 -7.49 2.97
N LEU A 63 -4.16 -8.27 3.61
CA LEU A 63 -5.55 -7.92 3.91
C LEU A 63 -5.72 -7.71 5.42
N ALA A 64 -6.46 -6.67 5.78
CA ALA A 64 -6.78 -6.38 7.18
C ALA A 64 -7.79 -7.36 7.80
N GLY A 65 -8.47 -8.16 6.97
CA GLY A 65 -9.46 -9.14 7.39
C GLY A 65 -10.00 -9.92 6.20
N GLY A 66 -10.87 -10.89 6.47
CA GLY A 66 -11.45 -11.74 5.44
C GLY A 66 -11.40 -13.21 5.81
N ARG A 67 -11.54 -14.06 4.81
CA ARG A 67 -11.39 -15.53 4.89
C ARG A 67 -10.55 -16.02 3.72
N PRO A 68 -9.86 -17.16 3.86
CA PRO A 68 -9.25 -17.83 2.73
C PRO A 68 -10.28 -18.13 1.63
N SER A 69 -9.88 -17.89 0.39
CA SER A 69 -10.72 -18.12 -0.79
C SER A 69 -9.87 -18.45 -2.01
N GLY A 70 -10.52 -18.91 -3.10
CA GLY A 70 -9.81 -19.29 -4.32
C GLY A 70 -8.96 -20.55 -4.18
N ILE A 71 -9.21 -21.38 -3.14
CA ILE A 71 -8.51 -22.65 -2.92
C ILE A 71 -9.31 -23.79 -3.59
N GLU A 72 -8.63 -24.57 -4.42
CA GLU A 72 -9.21 -25.71 -5.16
C GLU A 72 -8.32 -26.94 -4.99
N PRO A 73 -8.69 -27.91 -4.11
CA PRO A 73 -7.81 -29.03 -3.75
C PRO A 73 -7.31 -29.89 -4.91
N LYS A 74 -8.02 -29.88 -6.04
CA LYS A 74 -7.65 -30.67 -7.23
C LYS A 74 -6.95 -29.85 -8.31
N SER A 75 -6.62 -28.59 -8.03
CA SER A 75 -5.95 -27.74 -9.00
C SER A 75 -4.52 -28.19 -9.28
N PRO A 76 -4.07 -28.16 -10.55
CA PRO A 76 -2.68 -28.39 -10.91
C PRO A 76 -1.79 -27.18 -10.61
N VAL A 77 -2.37 -26.05 -10.20
CA VAL A 77 -1.65 -24.80 -9.89
C VAL A 77 -1.60 -24.62 -8.38
N LEU A 78 -0.39 -24.33 -7.89
CA LEU A 78 -0.13 -24.15 -6.46
C LEU A 78 0.48 -22.77 -6.19
N LEU A 79 0.09 -22.16 -5.09
CA LEU A 79 0.88 -21.11 -4.43
C LEU A 79 1.70 -21.78 -3.31
N GLN A 80 3.01 -21.70 -3.43
CA GLN A 80 3.94 -22.26 -2.43
C GLN A 80 4.62 -21.15 -1.68
N VAL A 81 4.44 -21.12 -0.37
CA VAL A 81 5.06 -20.14 0.53
C VAL A 81 6.37 -20.71 1.05
N LYS A 82 7.45 -19.93 0.96
CA LYS A 82 8.79 -20.34 1.41
C LYS A 82 9.39 -19.34 2.41
N SER A 83 10.23 -19.87 3.30
CA SER A 83 11.08 -19.08 4.20
C SER A 83 12.28 -18.46 3.46
N GLU A 84 13.08 -17.68 4.18
CA GLU A 84 14.36 -17.13 3.68
C GLU A 84 15.35 -18.23 3.25
N THR A 85 15.34 -19.37 3.92
CA THR A 85 16.21 -20.52 3.60
C THR A 85 15.68 -21.37 2.44
N GLY A 86 14.55 -20.99 1.83
CA GLY A 86 13.90 -21.74 0.76
C GLY A 86 13.07 -22.94 1.23
N GLN A 87 12.92 -23.14 2.54
CA GLN A 87 12.06 -24.18 3.09
C GLN A 87 10.59 -23.87 2.78
N ALA A 88 9.86 -24.86 2.27
CA ALA A 88 8.43 -24.74 2.07
C ALA A 88 7.71 -24.71 3.42
N LEU A 89 6.99 -23.63 3.67
CA LEU A 89 6.18 -23.42 4.87
C LEU A 89 4.74 -23.88 4.65
N GLN A 90 4.16 -23.51 3.52
CA GLN A 90 2.74 -23.72 3.21
C GLN A 90 2.57 -23.95 1.71
N LYS A 91 1.51 -24.69 1.33
CA LYS A 91 1.14 -24.95 -0.07
C LYS A 91 -0.37 -24.86 -0.21
N TYR A 92 -0.82 -24.09 -1.19
CA TYR A 92 -2.23 -23.86 -1.48
C TYR A 92 -2.51 -24.19 -2.93
N PRO A 93 -3.24 -25.29 -3.24
CA PRO A 93 -3.80 -25.50 -4.57
C PRO A 93 -4.85 -24.42 -4.82
N VAL A 94 -4.74 -23.69 -5.94
CA VAL A 94 -5.58 -22.52 -6.19
C VAL A 94 -6.42 -22.66 -7.46
N LEU A 95 -7.63 -22.13 -7.42
CA LEU A 95 -8.53 -22.11 -8.57
C LEU A 95 -7.94 -21.23 -9.68
N VAL A 96 -7.97 -21.74 -10.90
CA VAL A 96 -7.68 -20.99 -12.11
C VAL A 96 -8.99 -20.75 -12.86
N ASN A 97 -9.43 -19.51 -12.90
CA ASN A 97 -10.59 -19.09 -13.68
C ASN A 97 -10.17 -18.97 -15.15
N ILE A 98 -10.43 -20.02 -15.93
CA ILE A 98 -10.07 -20.07 -17.36
C ILE A 98 -11.09 -19.26 -18.15
N TYR A 99 -10.63 -18.49 -19.13
CA TYR A 99 -11.50 -17.81 -20.07
C TYR A 99 -12.24 -18.83 -20.94
N THR A 100 -13.58 -18.76 -20.98
CA THR A 100 -14.44 -19.76 -21.61
C THR A 100 -14.61 -19.59 -23.13
N ASP A 101 -14.29 -18.41 -23.65
CA ASP A 101 -14.49 -18.05 -25.07
C ASP A 101 -13.29 -18.40 -25.95
N LEU A 102 -12.44 -19.30 -25.49
CA LEU A 102 -11.26 -19.73 -26.23
C LEU A 102 -11.62 -20.76 -27.28
N ALA A 103 -11.01 -20.65 -28.48
CA ALA A 103 -11.04 -21.71 -29.47
C ALA A 103 -10.47 -23.00 -28.86
N PRO A 104 -10.94 -24.20 -29.30
CA PRO A 104 -10.50 -25.47 -28.73
C PRO A 104 -8.99 -25.70 -28.72
N GLU A 105 -8.27 -25.05 -29.64
CA GLU A 105 -6.82 -25.16 -29.82
C GLU A 105 -6.05 -24.04 -29.08
N ALA A 106 -6.77 -23.11 -28.47
CA ALA A 106 -6.12 -21.99 -27.75
C ALA A 106 -5.47 -22.44 -26.44
N ASP A 107 -4.45 -21.75 -26.04
CA ASP A 107 -3.83 -21.94 -24.74
C ASP A 107 -4.85 -21.76 -23.60
N ARG A 108 -4.83 -22.65 -22.65
CA ARG A 108 -5.70 -22.61 -21.48
C ARG A 108 -5.07 -21.61 -20.45
N GLU A 109 -5.30 -20.35 -20.72
CA GLU A 109 -4.89 -19.26 -19.82
C GLU A 109 -6.05 -18.85 -18.91
N GLY A 110 -5.74 -18.51 -17.68
CA GLY A 110 -6.73 -18.07 -16.72
C GLY A 110 -6.15 -17.21 -15.60
N LEU A 111 -7.07 -16.66 -14.82
CA LEU A 111 -6.78 -15.82 -13.67
C LEU A 111 -6.81 -16.66 -12.39
N VAL A 112 -5.77 -16.51 -11.58
CA VAL A 112 -5.74 -16.91 -10.19
C VAL A 112 -6.07 -15.68 -9.35
N ASP A 113 -7.10 -15.79 -8.51
CA ASP A 113 -7.45 -14.79 -7.48
C ASP A 113 -7.70 -15.56 -6.19
N ALA A 114 -6.72 -15.53 -5.29
CA ALA A 114 -6.75 -16.33 -4.08
C ALA A 114 -6.39 -15.48 -2.85
N VAL A 115 -7.08 -15.77 -1.74
CA VAL A 115 -6.74 -15.24 -0.42
C VAL A 115 -6.22 -16.40 0.42
N ILE A 116 -4.97 -16.31 0.83
CA ILE A 116 -4.28 -17.35 1.58
C ILE A 116 -3.73 -16.82 2.91
N PRO A 117 -3.75 -17.61 3.99
CA PRO A 117 -3.01 -17.29 5.21
C PRO A 117 -1.51 -17.51 4.98
N VAL A 118 -0.68 -16.58 5.39
CA VAL A 118 0.77 -16.62 5.17
C VAL A 118 1.50 -16.37 6.47
N SER A 119 2.44 -17.25 6.79
CA SER A 119 3.29 -17.15 7.97
C SER A 119 4.16 -15.87 7.95
N PRO A 120 4.39 -15.21 9.08
CA PRO A 120 5.33 -14.08 9.18
C PRO A 120 6.77 -14.43 8.78
N ALA A 121 7.13 -15.72 8.83
CA ALA A 121 8.42 -16.23 8.41
C ALA A 121 8.58 -16.32 6.89
N ALA A 122 7.49 -16.10 6.13
CA ALA A 122 7.53 -16.14 4.67
C ALA A 122 8.43 -15.05 4.08
N ARG A 123 9.15 -15.42 3.01
CA ARG A 123 9.97 -14.50 2.22
C ARG A 123 9.72 -14.61 0.73
N THR A 124 9.07 -15.69 0.30
CA THR A 124 8.75 -15.88 -1.12
C THR A 124 7.41 -16.59 -1.24
N ILE A 125 6.59 -16.15 -2.19
CA ILE A 125 5.42 -16.86 -2.68
C ILE A 125 5.74 -17.25 -4.13
N GLU A 126 5.72 -18.54 -4.41
CA GLU A 126 5.94 -19.10 -5.74
C GLU A 126 4.62 -19.54 -6.36
N LEU A 127 4.44 -19.23 -7.62
CA LEU A 127 3.41 -19.80 -8.47
C LEU A 127 3.99 -21.05 -9.15
N VAL A 128 3.42 -22.21 -8.85
CA VAL A 128 3.86 -23.49 -9.39
C VAL A 128 2.79 -24.02 -10.32
N THR A 129 3.15 -24.35 -11.56
CA THR A 129 2.27 -24.94 -12.55
C THR A 129 3.00 -26.09 -13.26
N GLY A 130 2.30 -27.21 -13.50
CA GLY A 130 2.94 -28.42 -14.07
C GLY A 130 4.13 -28.94 -13.26
N GLY A 131 4.15 -28.71 -11.94
CA GLY A 131 5.23 -29.12 -11.05
C GLY A 131 6.50 -28.25 -11.12
N LYS A 132 6.48 -27.15 -11.88
CA LYS A 132 7.60 -26.20 -12.02
C LYS A 132 7.23 -24.82 -11.49
N VAL A 133 8.20 -24.12 -10.96
CA VAL A 133 8.04 -22.71 -10.57
C VAL A 133 7.92 -21.87 -11.84
N ALA A 134 6.75 -21.27 -12.05
CA ALA A 134 6.47 -20.39 -13.18
C ALA A 134 6.87 -18.94 -12.88
N ASP A 135 6.65 -18.50 -11.63
CA ASP A 135 7.04 -17.15 -11.16
C ASP A 135 7.20 -17.14 -9.62
N ALA A 136 7.87 -16.13 -9.13
CA ALA A 136 8.08 -15.95 -7.69
C ALA A 136 8.01 -14.48 -7.29
N ALA A 137 7.30 -14.19 -6.21
CA ALA A 137 7.22 -12.87 -5.59
C ALA A 137 7.94 -12.88 -4.24
N ARG A 138 8.85 -11.94 -4.03
CA ARG A 138 9.39 -11.68 -2.69
C ARG A 138 8.34 -11.01 -1.83
N VAL A 139 8.28 -11.44 -0.57
CA VAL A 139 7.34 -10.91 0.43
C VAL A 139 8.02 -10.77 1.78
N GLY A 140 7.43 -10.00 2.66
CA GLY A 140 7.93 -9.83 4.03
C GLY A 140 9.19 -8.94 4.12
N GLY A 141 9.87 -8.99 5.25
CA GLY A 141 10.91 -8.04 5.61
C GLY A 141 10.33 -6.74 6.17
N ALA A 142 11.15 -5.71 6.28
CA ALA A 142 10.68 -4.41 6.75
C ALA A 142 9.74 -3.78 5.72
N PRO A 143 8.60 -3.19 6.13
CA PRO A 143 7.77 -2.43 5.23
C PRO A 143 8.55 -1.25 4.66
N PRO A 144 8.27 -0.83 3.41
CA PRO A 144 8.95 0.31 2.82
C PRO A 144 8.68 1.55 3.66
N ALA A 145 9.74 2.25 4.04
CA ALA A 145 9.63 3.53 4.72
C ALA A 145 9.50 4.64 3.67
N VAL A 146 8.30 5.22 3.56
CA VAL A 146 8.04 6.37 2.70
C VAL A 146 8.02 7.62 3.57
N ARG A 147 8.93 8.56 3.33
CA ARG A 147 9.02 9.83 4.06
C ARG A 147 7.99 10.84 3.59
N GLY A 148 7.60 10.78 2.33
CA GLY A 148 6.67 11.76 1.77
C GLY A 148 6.31 11.50 0.32
N VAL A 149 5.35 12.29 -0.15
CA VAL A 149 4.90 12.36 -1.53
C VAL A 149 5.22 13.77 -2.03
N GLN A 150 5.96 13.85 -3.12
CA GLN A 150 6.34 15.13 -3.74
C GLN A 150 5.78 15.21 -5.15
N ARG A 151 5.33 16.40 -5.53
CA ARG A 151 4.99 16.68 -6.93
C ARG A 151 6.26 16.86 -7.73
N VAL A 152 6.26 16.35 -8.95
CA VAL A 152 7.40 16.42 -9.86
C VAL A 152 7.03 17.21 -11.09
N VAL A 153 7.90 18.13 -11.45
CA VAL A 153 7.81 18.88 -12.72
C VAL A 153 8.54 18.08 -13.81
N LEU A 154 7.81 17.70 -14.84
CA LEU A 154 8.35 17.06 -16.02
C LEU A 154 8.11 17.97 -17.21
N ASP A 155 9.15 18.23 -17.98
CA ASP A 155 9.11 19.06 -19.19
C ASP A 155 8.47 20.46 -18.95
N GLY A 156 8.78 21.06 -17.81
CA GLY A 156 8.24 22.38 -17.43
C GLY A 156 6.78 22.38 -17.00
N LYS A 157 6.15 21.20 -16.87
CA LYS A 157 4.78 21.03 -16.35
C LYS A 157 4.80 20.12 -15.14
N GLU A 158 4.04 20.48 -14.12
CA GLU A 158 3.81 19.56 -13.00
C GLU A 158 2.99 18.37 -13.49
N ARG A 159 3.59 17.19 -13.59
CA ARG A 159 2.98 16.00 -14.17
C ARG A 159 3.27 14.73 -13.40
N GLY A 160 3.45 14.79 -12.12
CA GLY A 160 3.68 13.54 -11.46
C GLY A 160 3.79 13.64 -9.96
N ILE A 161 3.86 12.49 -9.35
CA ILE A 161 4.25 12.34 -7.95
C ILE A 161 5.51 11.50 -7.88
N LEU A 162 6.40 11.89 -7.01
CA LEU A 162 7.59 11.13 -6.64
C LEU A 162 7.45 10.71 -5.18
N LEU A 163 7.76 9.46 -4.91
CA LEU A 163 7.83 8.96 -3.54
C LEU A 163 9.24 9.20 -3.00
N ALA A 164 9.33 9.94 -1.90
CA ALA A 164 10.57 10.04 -1.16
C ALA A 164 10.73 8.78 -0.29
N LEU A 165 11.55 7.85 -0.73
CA LEU A 165 11.81 6.58 -0.06
C LEU A 165 13.16 6.61 0.64
N ASP A 166 13.24 5.99 1.81
CA ASP A 166 14.51 5.73 2.48
C ASP A 166 15.25 4.58 1.81
N ARG A 167 14.50 3.54 1.44
CA ARG A 167 15.01 2.33 0.82
C ARG A 167 13.93 1.69 -0.03
N LEU A 168 14.31 1.26 -1.22
CA LEU A 168 13.47 0.45 -2.11
C LEU A 168 14.09 -0.95 -2.19
N ASP A 169 13.46 -1.92 -1.56
CA ASP A 169 13.86 -3.32 -1.65
C ASP A 169 13.08 -4.02 -2.78
N GLN A 170 13.64 -5.11 -3.29
CA GLN A 170 12.95 -5.94 -4.28
C GLN A 170 11.66 -6.53 -3.66
N GLY A 171 10.58 -6.52 -4.43
CA GLY A 171 9.28 -7.01 -3.98
C GLY A 171 8.34 -5.93 -3.41
N HIS A 172 8.83 -4.72 -3.17
CA HIS A 172 7.97 -3.61 -2.79
C HIS A 172 7.12 -3.14 -3.98
N THR A 173 5.87 -2.88 -3.71
CA THR A 173 4.94 -2.28 -4.68
C THR A 173 4.19 -1.11 -4.06
N PHE A 174 3.68 -0.26 -4.94
CA PHE A 174 2.98 0.98 -4.56
C PHE A 174 1.60 1.01 -5.19
N SER A 175 0.64 1.53 -4.47
CA SER A 175 -0.67 1.90 -5.01
C SER A 175 -0.90 3.38 -4.74
N VAL A 176 -1.42 4.08 -5.73
CA VAL A 176 -1.68 5.51 -5.67
C VAL A 176 -3.17 5.73 -5.69
N GLN A 177 -3.65 6.54 -4.76
CA GLN A 177 -5.04 6.95 -4.66
C GLN A 177 -5.10 8.45 -4.51
N PHE A 178 -6.19 9.07 -4.99
CA PHE A 178 -6.46 10.48 -4.80
C PHE A 178 -7.85 10.70 -4.21
N SER A 179 -7.99 11.82 -3.53
CA SER A 179 -9.25 12.31 -2.98
C SER A 179 -9.49 13.74 -3.43
N THR A 180 -10.74 14.06 -3.76
CA THR A 180 -11.22 15.40 -4.09
C THR A 180 -12.10 15.99 -3.00
N ASP A 181 -12.29 15.28 -1.90
CA ASP A 181 -13.22 15.59 -0.81
C ASP A 181 -12.53 15.54 0.58
N GLN A 182 -11.25 15.93 0.63
CA GLN A 182 -10.44 16.00 1.84
C GLN A 182 -10.28 14.64 2.54
N GLY A 183 -10.13 13.58 1.77
CA GLY A 183 -9.86 12.24 2.28
C GLY A 183 -11.09 11.46 2.74
N ARG A 184 -12.30 11.93 2.45
CA ARG A 184 -13.54 11.18 2.76
C ARG A 184 -13.72 9.99 1.84
N THR A 185 -13.46 10.18 0.56
CA THR A 185 -13.46 9.11 -0.44
C THR A 185 -12.13 9.07 -1.19
N TRP A 186 -11.72 7.87 -1.60
CA TRP A 186 -10.46 7.64 -2.28
C TRP A 186 -10.67 6.88 -3.58
N HIS A 187 -10.14 7.42 -4.65
CA HIS A 187 -10.16 6.82 -5.98
C HIS A 187 -8.78 6.25 -6.31
N THR A 188 -8.74 5.00 -6.74
CA THR A 188 -7.48 4.35 -7.09
C THR A 188 -7.05 4.79 -8.49
N ALA A 189 -5.87 5.38 -8.58
CA ALA A 189 -5.24 5.79 -9.84
C ALA A 189 -4.32 4.72 -10.40
N ALA A 190 -3.60 4.00 -9.53
CA ALA A 190 -2.71 2.93 -9.93
C ALA A 190 -2.50 1.91 -8.81
N VAL A 191 -2.18 0.68 -9.20
CA VAL A 191 -1.85 -0.42 -8.28
C VAL A 191 -0.63 -1.18 -8.78
N GLY A 192 0.13 -1.75 -7.84
CA GLY A 192 1.24 -2.65 -8.17
C GLY A 192 2.42 -1.98 -8.89
N LEU A 193 2.57 -0.66 -8.75
CA LEU A 193 3.73 0.06 -9.28
C LEU A 193 4.99 -0.47 -8.59
N ARG A 194 6.07 -0.61 -9.37
CA ARG A 194 7.38 -1.04 -8.86
C ARG A 194 8.39 0.11 -8.83
N GLU A 195 8.09 1.17 -9.56
CA GLU A 195 8.92 2.38 -9.58
C GLU A 195 8.31 3.41 -8.64
N PRO A 196 9.12 4.15 -7.87
CA PRO A 196 8.66 5.14 -6.92
C PRO A 196 8.19 6.44 -7.60
N ARG A 197 7.64 6.32 -8.77
CA ARG A 197 7.17 7.43 -9.60
C ARG A 197 5.87 7.05 -10.28
N PHE A 198 4.94 7.98 -10.31
CA PHE A 198 3.67 7.86 -11.01
C PHE A 198 3.29 9.18 -11.68
N GLU A 199 2.87 9.13 -12.93
CA GLU A 199 2.40 10.30 -13.68
C GLU A 199 0.88 10.39 -13.61
N ILE A 200 0.37 11.55 -13.20
CA ILE A 200 -1.04 11.85 -13.19
C ILE A 200 -1.32 12.89 -14.28
N ASP A 201 -2.31 12.63 -15.12
CA ASP A 201 -2.83 13.67 -16.01
C ASP A 201 -3.75 14.61 -15.23
N TRP A 202 -3.22 15.76 -14.83
CA TRP A 202 -3.96 16.74 -14.06
C TRP A 202 -5.17 17.31 -14.81
N ARG A 203 -5.22 17.24 -16.15
CA ARG A 203 -6.34 17.69 -16.96
C ARG A 203 -7.63 16.92 -16.72
N GLN A 204 -7.55 15.76 -16.10
CA GLN A 204 -8.76 15.00 -15.69
C GLN A 204 -9.50 15.64 -14.52
N PHE A 205 -8.90 16.63 -13.86
CA PHE A 205 -9.51 17.34 -12.74
C PHE A 205 -9.90 18.76 -13.16
N PRO A 206 -11.02 19.31 -12.65
CA PRO A 206 -11.36 20.71 -12.85
C PRO A 206 -10.25 21.64 -12.33
N GLU A 207 -10.03 22.76 -13.04
CA GLU A 207 -9.08 23.78 -12.61
C GLU A 207 -9.45 24.33 -11.22
N GLY A 208 -8.45 24.45 -10.35
CA GLY A 208 -8.63 24.89 -8.97
C GLY A 208 -9.17 23.82 -8.02
N GLN A 209 -9.39 22.58 -8.51
CA GLN A 209 -9.80 21.47 -7.65
C GLN A 209 -8.73 21.18 -6.60
N GLU A 210 -9.14 21.09 -5.34
CA GLU A 210 -8.27 20.62 -4.26
C GLU A 210 -8.17 19.10 -4.32
N LEU A 211 -6.94 18.62 -4.31
CA LEU A 211 -6.60 17.19 -4.33
C LEU A 211 -5.73 16.83 -3.14
N GLN A 212 -5.89 15.60 -2.68
CA GLN A 212 -4.98 14.96 -1.76
C GLN A 212 -4.58 13.59 -2.34
N VAL A 213 -3.31 13.24 -2.25
CA VAL A 213 -2.80 11.95 -2.74
C VAL A 213 -2.44 11.07 -1.55
N ARG A 214 -2.85 9.81 -1.63
CA ARG A 214 -2.46 8.76 -0.70
C ARG A 214 -1.68 7.68 -1.44
N VAL A 215 -0.53 7.32 -0.90
CA VAL A 215 0.28 6.22 -1.41
C VAL A 215 0.31 5.10 -0.38
N ILE A 216 -0.08 3.92 -0.82
CA ILE A 216 -0.02 2.70 -0.04
C ILE A 216 1.17 1.91 -0.57
N THR A 217 2.13 1.61 0.29
CA THR A 217 3.29 0.79 -0.05
C THR A 217 3.17 -0.55 0.64
N THR A 218 3.55 -1.62 -0.03
CA THR A 218 3.49 -2.97 0.54
C THR A 218 4.72 -3.79 0.18
N ASN A 219 5.10 -4.68 1.10
CA ASN A 219 6.07 -5.77 0.88
C ASN A 219 5.36 -7.13 0.74
N GLY A 220 4.04 -7.14 0.48
CA GLY A 220 3.23 -8.33 0.37
C GLY A 220 2.68 -8.88 1.68
N LEU A 221 3.32 -8.63 2.83
CA LEU A 221 2.86 -9.07 4.16
C LEU A 221 2.46 -7.91 5.07
N SER A 222 2.98 -6.74 4.83
CA SER A 222 2.65 -5.52 5.55
C SER A 222 2.54 -4.34 4.60
N SER A 223 1.85 -3.31 5.02
CA SER A 223 1.71 -2.07 4.27
C SER A 223 1.93 -0.85 5.16
N SER A 224 2.37 0.23 4.55
CA SER A 224 2.41 1.56 5.14
C SER A 224 1.67 2.55 4.24
N VAL A 225 1.17 3.62 4.83
CA VAL A 225 0.41 4.64 4.13
C VAL A 225 1.04 5.99 4.39
N VAL A 226 1.24 6.76 3.33
CA VAL A 226 1.64 8.15 3.42
C VAL A 226 0.69 9.01 2.59
N MET A 227 0.41 10.22 3.07
CA MET A 227 -0.47 11.17 2.40
C MET A 227 0.29 12.45 2.08
N SER A 228 -0.05 13.06 0.95
CA SER A 228 0.41 14.42 0.65
C SER A 228 -0.36 15.44 1.49
N GLU A 229 0.21 16.63 1.65
CA GLU A 229 -0.60 17.80 1.95
C GLU A 229 -1.61 18.03 0.82
N PRO A 230 -2.80 18.58 1.11
CA PRO A 230 -3.74 19.01 0.08
C PRO A 230 -3.10 20.06 -0.84
N PHE A 231 -3.38 19.99 -2.13
CA PHE A 231 -2.89 20.94 -3.12
C PHE A 231 -3.95 21.18 -4.22
N ARG A 232 -3.82 22.27 -4.96
CA ARG A 232 -4.70 22.61 -6.07
C ARG A 232 -4.04 22.30 -7.42
N VAL A 233 -4.86 21.85 -8.36
CA VAL A 233 -4.51 21.60 -9.76
C VAL A 233 -5.13 22.64 -10.67
#